data_69847d1a630773004a86e9e1cb242294
#
_entry.id   69847d1a630773004a86e9e1cb242294
#
_cell.length_a   1.000
_cell.length_b   1.000
_cell.length_c   1.000
_cell.angle_alpha   90.00
_cell.angle_beta   90.00
_cell.angle_gamma   90.00
#
_symmetry.space_group_name_H-M   'P 1'
#
loop_
_entity.id
_entity.type
_entity.pdbx_description
1 polymer ?
#
loop_
_entity_poly.entity_id
_entity_poly.type
_entity_poly.pdbx_seq_one_letter_code
_entity_poly.pdbx_strand_id
1 'polypeptide(L)'
;MTDSSRTTDEAAIRERLDAKVAATRATDARAATSSFAPDVLSFDVVDPLRHSGVDAVKKRAETWFATFRGPIVFELRDLHISVGDGVAFTHSLNHASGDLLAGGKLDMWWRETLCLEKRQGRWVIAHAHDSVPFNPETGKPSLSLKP
;
A
#
# COMPACT_ATOMS: atom_id res chain seq x y z
N MET A 1 0.89 12.89 -24.35
CA MET A 1 -0.24 12.23 -23.68
C MET A 1 -1.50 13.01 -23.94
N THR A 2 -2.56 12.36 -24.39
CA THR A 2 -3.88 12.97 -24.58
C THR A 2 -4.71 12.86 -23.29
N ASP A 3 -5.78 13.69 -23.19
CA ASP A 3 -6.70 13.60 -22.05
C ASP A 3 -7.40 12.23 -21.99
N SER A 4 -7.73 11.66 -23.17
CA SER A 4 -8.33 10.33 -23.26
C SER A 4 -7.39 9.24 -22.74
N SER A 5 -6.10 9.27 -23.11
CA SER A 5 -5.13 8.30 -22.62
C SER A 5 -4.84 8.46 -21.13
N ARG A 6 -4.84 9.70 -20.63
CA ARG A 6 -4.69 9.98 -19.19
C ARG A 6 -5.85 9.39 -18.40
N THR A 7 -7.09 9.58 -18.84
CA THR A 7 -8.28 9.02 -18.21
C THR A 7 -8.25 7.49 -18.20
N THR A 8 -7.83 6.87 -19.31
CA THR A 8 -7.68 5.42 -19.41
C THR A 8 -6.60 4.89 -18.46
N ASP A 9 -5.46 5.55 -18.38
CA ASP A 9 -4.39 5.16 -17.47
C ASP A 9 -4.77 5.34 -16.01
N GLU A 10 -5.47 6.41 -15.66
CA GLU A 10 -5.99 6.61 -14.31
C GLU A 10 -6.96 5.50 -13.91
N ALA A 11 -7.87 5.12 -14.80
CA ALA A 11 -8.80 4.02 -14.56
C ALA A 11 -8.07 2.68 -14.38
N ALA A 12 -7.04 2.41 -15.16
CA ALA A 12 -6.24 1.20 -15.04
C ALA A 12 -5.47 1.14 -13.72
N ILE A 13 -4.94 2.26 -13.26
CA ILE A 13 -4.26 2.35 -11.96
C ILE A 13 -5.27 2.13 -10.83
N ARG A 14 -6.43 2.78 -10.89
CA ARG A 14 -7.51 2.63 -9.90
C ARG A 14 -7.95 1.18 -9.77
N GLU A 15 -8.16 0.50 -10.89
CA GLU A 15 -8.52 -0.92 -10.91
C GLU A 15 -7.47 -1.79 -10.19
N ARG A 16 -6.19 -1.53 -10.41
CA ARG A 16 -5.11 -2.25 -9.73
C ARG A 16 -5.11 -2.01 -8.22
N LEU A 17 -5.35 -0.78 -7.80
CA LEU A 17 -5.43 -0.45 -6.38
C LEU A 17 -6.66 -1.08 -5.72
N ASP A 18 -7.80 -1.09 -6.40
CA ASP A 18 -9.00 -1.77 -5.91
C ASP A 18 -8.77 -3.28 -5.74
N ALA A 19 -8.10 -3.92 -6.70
CA ALA A 19 -7.71 -5.32 -6.60
C ALA A 19 -6.75 -5.58 -5.44
N LYS A 20 -5.79 -4.69 -5.21
CA LYS A 20 -4.87 -4.76 -4.07
C LYS A 20 -5.60 -4.65 -2.74
N VAL A 21 -6.56 -3.75 -2.63
CA VAL A 21 -7.42 -3.61 -1.43
C VAL A 21 -8.21 -4.89 -1.18
N ALA A 22 -8.85 -5.44 -2.20
CA ALA A 22 -9.62 -6.69 -2.08
C ALA A 22 -8.73 -7.86 -1.64
N ALA A 23 -7.54 -7.98 -2.21
CA ALA A 23 -6.57 -9.02 -1.86
C ALA A 23 -6.06 -8.88 -0.41
N THR A 24 -5.86 -7.64 0.04
CA THR A 24 -5.46 -7.35 1.43
C THR A 24 -6.55 -7.78 2.41
N ARG A 25 -7.82 -7.45 2.12
CA ARG A 25 -8.96 -7.91 2.93
C ARG A 25 -9.03 -9.43 3.01
N ALA A 26 -8.71 -10.11 1.91
CA ALA A 26 -8.69 -11.57 1.83
C ALA A 26 -7.43 -12.20 2.42
N THR A 27 -6.47 -11.41 2.86
CA THR A 27 -5.15 -11.87 3.35
C THR A 27 -4.40 -12.72 2.31
N ASP A 28 -4.58 -12.39 1.04
CA ASP A 28 -3.90 -13.05 -0.08
C ASP A 28 -2.64 -12.26 -0.46
N ALA A 29 -1.50 -12.64 0.11
CA ALA A 29 -0.25 -11.92 -0.09
C ALA A 29 0.22 -11.94 -1.54
N ARG A 30 -0.02 -13.02 -2.27
CA ARG A 30 0.34 -13.13 -3.69
C ARG A 30 -0.46 -12.14 -4.53
N ALA A 31 -1.77 -12.13 -4.36
CA ALA A 31 -2.64 -11.19 -5.08
C ALA A 31 -2.40 -9.74 -4.63
N ALA A 32 -2.19 -9.50 -3.35
CA ALA A 32 -1.93 -8.17 -2.80
C ALA A 32 -0.64 -7.54 -3.34
N THR A 33 0.33 -8.36 -3.77
CA THR A 33 1.61 -7.90 -4.32
C THR A 33 1.75 -8.08 -5.83
N SER A 34 0.70 -8.53 -6.51
CA SER A 34 0.76 -8.81 -7.96
C SER A 34 0.94 -7.56 -8.83
N SER A 35 0.61 -6.37 -8.30
CA SER A 35 0.80 -5.10 -8.99
C SER A 35 2.19 -4.48 -8.80
N PHE A 36 3.01 -5.05 -7.93
CA PHE A 36 4.37 -4.55 -7.71
C PHE A 36 5.32 -4.99 -8.82
N ALA A 37 6.23 -4.08 -9.17
CA ALA A 37 7.32 -4.43 -10.08
C ALA A 37 8.25 -5.45 -9.42
N PRO A 38 8.90 -6.35 -10.20
CA PRO A 38 9.85 -7.30 -9.64
C PRO A 38 10.99 -6.65 -8.83
N ASP A 39 11.40 -5.45 -9.23
CA ASP A 39 12.48 -4.67 -8.62
C ASP A 39 11.98 -3.56 -7.68
N VAL A 40 10.75 -3.66 -7.19
CA VAL A 40 10.16 -2.65 -6.30
C VAL A 40 11.04 -2.36 -5.10
N LEU A 41 11.13 -1.09 -4.74
CA LEU A 41 11.73 -0.64 -3.49
C LEU A 41 10.61 -0.13 -2.57
N SER A 42 10.52 -0.69 -1.38
CA SER A 42 9.49 -0.32 -0.41
C SER A 42 10.10 0.21 0.88
N PHE A 43 9.58 1.34 1.34
CA PHE A 43 9.83 1.89 2.67
C PHE A 43 8.57 1.70 3.50
N ASP A 44 8.63 0.75 4.43
CA ASP A 44 7.49 0.40 5.28
C ASP A 44 7.51 1.23 6.57
N VAL A 45 6.42 1.18 7.32
CA VAL A 45 6.30 1.79 8.66
C VAL A 45 7.09 1.04 9.72
N VAL A 46 7.53 -0.18 9.46
CA VAL A 46 8.29 -1.03 10.38
C VAL A 46 9.68 -1.34 9.83
N ASP A 47 10.57 -1.76 10.72
CA ASP A 47 11.91 -2.23 10.34
C ASP A 47 11.85 -3.33 9.27
N PRO A 48 12.86 -3.44 8.43
CA PRO A 48 14.05 -2.60 8.29
C PRO A 48 13.80 -1.30 7.53
N LEU A 49 14.83 -0.48 7.28
CA LEU A 49 14.71 0.78 6.54
C LEU A 49 14.13 0.59 5.14
N ARG A 50 14.35 -0.56 4.51
CA ARG A 50 13.84 -0.85 3.16
C ARG A 50 13.62 -2.34 2.94
N HIS A 51 12.68 -2.63 2.05
CA HIS A 51 12.49 -3.96 1.45
C HIS A 51 12.77 -3.84 -0.04
N SER A 52 13.70 -4.62 -0.55
CA SER A 52 14.10 -4.60 -1.96
C SER A 52 13.57 -5.83 -2.70
N GLY A 53 12.82 -5.60 -3.76
CA GLY A 53 12.24 -6.63 -4.60
C GLY A 53 10.88 -7.13 -4.12
N VAL A 54 10.09 -7.65 -5.06
CA VAL A 54 8.73 -8.09 -4.80
C VAL A 54 8.65 -9.26 -3.83
N ASP A 55 9.64 -10.14 -3.81
CA ASP A 55 9.65 -11.28 -2.89
C ASP A 55 9.77 -10.82 -1.42
N ALA A 56 10.59 -9.80 -1.16
CA ALA A 56 10.70 -9.21 0.17
C ALA A 56 9.40 -8.54 0.61
N VAL A 57 8.75 -7.80 -0.30
CA VAL A 57 7.46 -7.15 -0.04
C VAL A 57 6.38 -8.19 0.22
N LYS A 58 6.34 -9.25 -0.57
CA LYS A 58 5.38 -10.35 -0.38
C LYS A 58 5.57 -11.04 0.96
N LYS A 59 6.81 -11.34 1.33
CA LYS A 59 7.12 -11.94 2.63
C LYS A 59 6.69 -11.02 3.79
N ARG A 60 6.88 -9.72 3.64
CA ARG A 60 6.41 -8.74 4.62
C ARG A 60 4.88 -8.78 4.74
N ALA A 61 4.15 -8.86 3.63
CA ALA A 61 2.70 -8.99 3.63
C ALA A 61 2.24 -10.29 4.30
N GLU A 62 2.87 -11.40 4.00
CA GLU A 62 2.59 -12.70 4.63
C GLU A 62 2.77 -12.63 6.16
N THR A 63 3.85 -12.02 6.61
CA THR A 63 4.12 -11.84 8.05
C THR A 63 3.04 -10.99 8.72
N TRP A 64 2.63 -9.90 8.07
CA TRP A 64 1.60 -9.03 8.61
C TRP A 64 0.23 -9.72 8.65
N PHE A 65 -0.17 -10.37 7.56
CA PHE A 65 -1.44 -11.10 7.50
C PHE A 65 -1.53 -12.21 8.56
N ALA A 66 -0.41 -12.87 8.84
CA ALA A 66 -0.35 -13.93 9.86
C ALA A 66 -0.57 -13.42 11.29
N THR A 67 -0.49 -12.11 11.54
CA THR A 67 -0.77 -11.55 12.87
C THR A 67 -2.25 -11.44 13.19
N PHE A 68 -3.12 -11.54 12.18
CA PHE A 68 -4.56 -11.41 12.35
C PHE A 68 -5.24 -12.75 12.64
N ARG A 69 -6.27 -12.71 13.46
CA ARG A 69 -7.08 -13.89 13.80
C ARG A 69 -8.16 -14.17 12.75
N GLY A 70 -8.62 -13.17 12.05
CA GLY A 70 -9.74 -13.25 11.11
C GLY A 70 -9.61 -12.23 10.00
N PRO A 71 -10.71 -11.82 9.39
CA PRO A 71 -10.69 -10.87 8.28
C PRO A 71 -10.11 -9.52 8.70
N ILE A 72 -9.46 -8.86 7.73
CA ILE A 72 -8.91 -7.52 7.88
C ILE A 72 -9.90 -6.55 7.25
N VAL A 73 -10.30 -5.52 8.00
CA VAL A 73 -10.91 -4.33 7.42
C VAL A 73 -9.78 -3.51 6.82
N PHE A 74 -9.89 -3.15 5.56
CA PHE A 74 -8.86 -2.38 4.87
C PHE A 74 -9.51 -1.41 3.89
N GLU A 75 -9.10 -0.14 3.92
CA GLU A 75 -9.60 0.90 3.02
C GLU A 75 -8.52 1.92 2.70
N LEU A 76 -8.66 2.54 1.53
CA LEU A 76 -7.93 3.74 1.15
C LEU A 76 -8.88 4.93 1.23
N ARG A 77 -8.46 5.99 1.91
CA ARG A 77 -9.22 7.24 1.98
C ARG A 77 -8.43 8.35 1.30
N ASP A 78 -9.17 9.27 0.68
CA ASP A 78 -8.61 10.44 0.00
C ASP A 78 -7.56 10.03 -1.05
N LEU A 79 -7.85 8.97 -1.81
CA LEU A 79 -6.98 8.50 -2.87
C LEU A 79 -6.89 9.55 -3.98
N HIS A 80 -5.68 10.02 -4.24
CA HIS A 80 -5.34 10.88 -5.36
C HIS A 80 -4.43 10.13 -6.32
N ILE A 81 -4.73 10.22 -7.62
CA ILE A 81 -3.94 9.61 -8.69
C ILE A 81 -3.51 10.72 -9.64
N SER A 82 -2.22 10.86 -9.86
CA SER A 82 -1.65 11.80 -10.83
C SER A 82 -0.89 11.03 -11.88
N VAL A 83 -1.27 11.20 -13.15
CA VAL A 83 -0.75 10.42 -14.27
C VAL A 83 0.01 11.31 -15.22
N GLY A 84 1.24 10.92 -15.54
CA GLY A 84 2.06 11.48 -16.60
C GLY A 84 2.31 10.46 -17.70
N ASP A 85 3.24 10.76 -18.59
CA ASP A 85 3.61 9.87 -19.69
C ASP A 85 4.50 8.74 -19.16
N GLY A 86 3.91 7.55 -19.00
CA GLY A 86 4.61 6.36 -18.53
C GLY A 86 4.95 6.33 -17.04
N VAL A 87 4.63 7.37 -16.28
CA VAL A 87 4.85 7.46 -14.84
C VAL A 87 3.62 8.03 -14.15
N ALA A 88 3.41 7.62 -12.92
CA ALA A 88 2.31 8.12 -12.10
C ALA A 88 2.70 8.07 -10.63
N PHE A 89 2.01 8.85 -9.83
CA PHE A 89 2.07 8.69 -8.38
C PHE A 89 0.67 8.72 -7.80
N THR A 90 0.52 8.07 -6.67
CA THR A 90 -0.70 8.13 -5.86
C THR A 90 -0.35 8.46 -4.43
N HIS A 91 -1.28 9.07 -3.72
CA HIS A 91 -1.21 9.16 -2.27
C HIS A 91 -2.57 8.93 -1.66
N SER A 92 -2.57 8.38 -0.45
CA SER A 92 -3.79 8.05 0.29
C SER A 92 -3.51 7.96 1.78
N LEU A 93 -4.59 7.97 2.54
CA LEU A 93 -4.59 7.54 3.93
C LEU A 93 -5.13 6.11 3.95
N ASN A 94 -4.33 5.19 4.48
CA ASN A 94 -4.69 3.79 4.54
C ASN A 94 -5.16 3.44 5.95
N HIS A 95 -6.20 2.63 6.04
CA HIS A 95 -6.76 2.17 7.30
C HIS A 95 -6.82 0.66 7.33
N ALA A 96 -6.36 0.08 8.43
CA ALA A 96 -6.54 -1.33 8.70
C ALA A 96 -7.07 -1.53 10.11
N SER A 97 -7.99 -2.47 10.27
CA SER A 97 -8.45 -2.92 11.58
C SER A 97 -8.76 -4.41 11.55
N GLY A 98 -8.62 -5.03 12.70
CA GLY A 98 -8.90 -6.46 12.86
C GLY A 98 -8.43 -7.00 14.20
N ASP A 99 -8.90 -8.21 14.52
CA ASP A 99 -8.50 -8.91 15.73
C ASP A 99 -7.13 -9.57 15.55
N LEU A 100 -6.27 -9.46 16.57
CA LEU A 100 -4.93 -10.00 16.54
C LEU A 100 -4.86 -11.36 17.25
N LEU A 101 -4.05 -12.27 16.70
CA LEU A 101 -3.78 -13.57 17.34
C LEU A 101 -3.18 -13.42 18.73
N ALA A 102 -2.35 -12.42 18.95
CA ALA A 102 -1.75 -12.14 20.26
C ALA A 102 -2.73 -11.54 21.26
N GLY A 103 -3.97 -11.25 20.85
CA GLY A 103 -5.00 -10.58 21.64
C GLY A 103 -5.11 -9.10 21.32
N GLY A 104 -6.29 -8.54 21.60
CA GLY A 104 -6.59 -7.15 21.25
C GLY A 104 -6.89 -6.94 19.78
N LYS A 105 -6.96 -5.68 19.40
CA LYS A 105 -7.30 -5.25 18.04
C LYS A 105 -6.25 -4.31 17.51
N LEU A 106 -5.99 -4.40 16.20
CA LEU A 106 -5.36 -3.34 15.45
C LEU A 106 -6.45 -2.39 14.94
N ASP A 107 -6.22 -1.09 15.05
CA ASP A 107 -7.00 -0.05 14.39
C ASP A 107 -6.04 1.10 14.12
N MET A 108 -5.55 1.18 12.87
CA MET A 108 -4.42 2.04 12.57
C MET A 108 -4.62 2.72 11.21
N TRP A 109 -4.28 4.00 11.17
CA TRP A 109 -4.15 4.80 9.96
C TRP A 109 -2.68 5.10 9.69
N TRP A 110 -2.30 5.08 8.41
CA TRP A 110 -0.97 5.51 7.96
C TRP A 110 -1.06 6.19 6.61
N ARG A 111 0.03 6.79 6.19
CA ARG A 111 0.13 7.50 4.92
C ARG A 111 0.85 6.60 3.93
N GLU A 112 0.36 6.58 2.69
CA GLU A 112 1.00 5.83 1.62
C GLU A 112 1.17 6.70 0.38
N THR A 113 2.37 6.65 -0.21
CA THR A 113 2.66 7.17 -1.53
C THR A 113 3.17 6.04 -2.39
N LEU A 114 2.57 5.87 -3.57
CA LEU A 114 3.00 4.88 -4.56
C LEU A 114 3.53 5.60 -5.79
N CYS A 115 4.67 5.15 -6.29
CA CYS A 115 5.21 5.58 -7.58
C CYS A 115 5.03 4.43 -8.56
N LEU A 116 4.38 4.70 -9.69
CA LEU A 116 4.07 3.69 -10.69
C LEU A 116 4.77 4.00 -12.01
N GLU A 117 5.11 2.95 -12.73
CA GLU A 117 5.64 3.00 -14.08
C GLU A 117 4.81 2.12 -14.99
N LYS A 118 4.64 2.56 -16.24
CA LYS A 118 4.03 1.74 -17.27
C LYS A 118 5.12 0.95 -17.97
N ARG A 119 5.14 -0.36 -17.72
CA ARG A 119 6.12 -1.29 -18.30
C ARG A 119 5.39 -2.30 -19.18
N GLN A 120 5.77 -2.36 -20.46
CA GLN A 120 5.16 -3.28 -21.43
C GLN A 120 3.62 -3.15 -21.45
N GLY A 121 3.11 -1.92 -21.43
CA GLY A 121 1.68 -1.62 -21.46
C GLY A 121 0.93 -1.83 -20.14
N ARG A 122 1.61 -2.18 -19.05
CA ARG A 122 1.01 -2.44 -17.74
C ARG A 122 1.57 -1.49 -16.69
N TRP A 123 0.68 -0.96 -15.87
CA TRP A 123 1.06 -0.15 -14.73
C TRP A 123 1.54 -1.05 -13.59
N VAL A 124 2.74 -0.80 -13.08
CA VAL A 124 3.33 -1.52 -11.95
C VAL A 124 3.79 -0.54 -10.88
N ILE A 125 3.73 -0.96 -9.64
CA ILE A 125 4.22 -0.16 -8.50
C ILE A 125 5.73 -0.37 -8.41
N ALA A 126 6.49 0.68 -8.74
CA ALA A 126 7.95 0.66 -8.71
C ALA A 126 8.50 1.05 -7.35
N HIS A 127 7.75 1.85 -6.59
CA HIS A 127 8.13 2.28 -5.24
C HIS A 127 6.89 2.49 -4.38
N ALA A 128 6.98 2.12 -3.13
CA ALA A 128 5.98 2.36 -2.11
C ALA A 128 6.63 2.99 -0.89
N HIS A 129 6.00 4.00 -0.31
CA HIS A 129 6.45 4.63 0.92
C HIS A 129 5.28 4.78 1.87
N ASP A 130 5.34 4.05 2.96
CA ASP A 130 4.35 4.11 4.04
C ASP A 130 4.99 4.77 5.26
N SER A 131 4.23 5.60 5.96
CA SER A 131 4.73 6.30 7.12
C SER A 131 3.61 6.62 8.12
N VAL A 132 4.01 6.76 9.37
CA VAL A 132 3.18 7.36 10.42
C VAL A 132 3.94 8.55 11.00
N PRO A 133 3.25 9.58 11.52
CA PRO A 133 3.92 10.62 12.27
C PRO A 133 4.49 10.06 13.56
N PHE A 134 5.58 10.62 14.04
CA PHE A 134 5.99 10.40 15.43
C PHE A 134 5.63 11.62 16.27
N ASN A 135 5.36 11.39 17.55
CA ASN A 135 5.12 12.48 18.50
C ASN A 135 6.47 13.05 18.95
N PRO A 136 6.75 14.35 18.68
CA PRO A 136 8.06 14.93 19.00
C PRO A 136 8.31 15.05 20.50
N GLU A 137 7.27 15.08 21.34
CA GLU A 137 7.42 15.15 22.80
C GLU A 137 7.84 13.81 23.40
N THR A 138 7.38 12.70 22.85
CA THR A 138 7.65 11.35 23.37
C THR A 138 8.68 10.57 22.53
N GLY A 139 8.91 10.97 21.27
CA GLY A 139 9.70 10.24 20.31
C GLY A 139 9.04 8.95 19.81
N LYS A 140 7.79 8.70 20.18
CA LYS A 140 7.06 7.48 19.80
C LYS A 140 6.24 7.69 18.53
N PRO A 141 6.03 6.62 17.72
CA PRO A 141 5.12 6.70 16.60
C PRO A 141 3.69 6.93 17.07
N SER A 142 2.95 7.75 16.31
CA SER A 142 1.54 8.07 16.60
C SER A 142 0.64 7.08 15.87
N LEU A 143 0.27 5.99 16.53
CA LEU A 143 -0.46 4.88 15.92
C LEU A 143 -1.98 4.97 16.05
N SER A 144 -2.50 5.91 16.83
CA SER A 144 -3.94 6.03 17.11
C SER A 144 -4.57 7.29 16.51
N LEU A 145 -3.86 7.99 15.64
CA LEU A 145 -4.41 9.15 14.94
C LEU A 145 -5.49 8.71 13.94
N LYS A 146 -6.50 9.56 13.76
CA LYS A 146 -7.58 9.37 12.79
C LYS A 146 -7.73 10.64 11.94
N PRO A 147 -8.10 10.48 10.64
CA PRO A 147 -8.34 11.62 9.76
C PRO A 147 -9.61 12.40 10.13
#